data_1020524e2ae0906b144eeb8eebe11b2d
#
_entry.id   1020524e2ae0906b144eeb8eebe11b2d
#
_cell.length_a   1.000
_cell.length_b   1.000
_cell.length_c   1.000
_cell.angle_alpha   90.00
_cell.angle_beta   90.00
_cell.angle_gamma   90.00
#
_symmetry.space_group_name_H-M   'P 1'
#
loop_
_entity.id
_entity.type
_entity.pdbx_description
1 polymer ?
#
loop_
_entity_poly.entity_id
_entity_poly.type
_entity_poly.pdbx_seq_one_letter_code
_entity_poly.pdbx_strand_id
1 'polypeptide(L)'
;GIGQSQLGELVTYRDAAPLTEQDASALGLPPGIPVVPAHADGGLNQIGSGCAMPGHMTLSVGTSAAMRLTAQQPVLAPHHETWCYCGAEGFIAGAAVAGAGNCVNWFREEMLSGHLSFEDLEWPEDAPPREAPPVFLPFLYGERCPGWRDDRLAGFVEVSGRHGPRDLYLALRMGILFNMLQCYGPLTDMLGQPKEILVSGGILNAPRWCQMLADILNHPVRLARTHDASLMGAAVLALHAAGACADISAFRGEDEEGIDVLPVAENVLWYRAQYDRYLDWYARAQ
;
A
#
# COMPACT_ATOMS: atom_id res chain seq x y z
N GLY A 1 -24.38 10.98 -21.01
CA GLY A 1 -23.35 9.96 -20.91
C GLY A 1 -22.27 10.14 -21.98
N ILE A 2 -21.10 9.59 -21.76
CA ILE A 2 -20.00 9.58 -22.74
C ILE A 2 -20.16 8.34 -23.59
N GLY A 3 -20.18 8.48 -24.94
CA GLY A 3 -20.19 7.36 -25.87
C GLY A 3 -18.76 6.86 -26.16
N GLN A 4 -18.64 5.59 -26.55
CA GLN A 4 -17.33 4.99 -26.87
C GLN A 4 -16.55 5.75 -27.94
N SER A 5 -17.24 6.39 -28.89
CA SER A 5 -16.63 7.22 -29.93
C SER A 5 -15.96 8.52 -29.43
N GLN A 6 -16.20 8.87 -28.16
CA GLN A 6 -15.58 10.04 -27.51
C GLN A 6 -14.32 9.65 -26.71
N LEU A 7 -14.02 8.36 -26.62
CA LEU A 7 -12.80 7.83 -26.00
C LEU A 7 -11.75 7.62 -27.10
N GLY A 8 -10.48 7.76 -26.75
CA GLY A 8 -9.37 7.36 -27.62
C GLY A 8 -9.36 5.85 -27.84
N GLU A 9 -8.59 5.42 -28.80
CA GLU A 9 -8.30 4.00 -29.01
C GLU A 9 -7.61 3.40 -27.77
N LEU A 10 -8.06 2.23 -27.35
CA LEU A 10 -7.43 1.50 -26.25
C LEU A 10 -6.18 0.81 -26.78
N VAL A 11 -5.04 1.15 -26.22
CA VAL A 11 -3.73 0.60 -26.57
C VAL A 11 -3.08 -0.05 -25.35
N THR A 12 -2.11 -0.91 -25.60
CA THR A 12 -1.27 -1.54 -24.58
C THR A 12 0.16 -1.02 -24.67
N TYR A 13 1.01 -1.36 -23.74
CA TYR A 13 2.44 -1.03 -23.80
C TYR A 13 3.14 -1.64 -25.05
N ARG A 14 2.52 -2.60 -25.73
CA ARG A 14 3.04 -3.24 -26.96
C ARG A 14 2.78 -2.38 -28.20
N ASP A 15 1.88 -1.41 -28.13
CA ASP A 15 1.52 -0.51 -29.23
C ASP A 15 2.44 0.72 -29.26
N ALA A 16 3.76 0.48 -29.11
CA ALA A 16 4.75 1.55 -29.13
C ALA A 16 4.83 2.24 -30.50
N ALA A 17 4.95 3.56 -30.49
CA ALA A 17 5.14 4.40 -31.68
C ALA A 17 6.59 4.90 -31.78
N PRO A 18 7.15 5.08 -32.98
CA PRO A 18 8.48 5.62 -33.12
C PRO A 18 8.52 7.11 -32.71
N LEU A 19 9.56 7.52 -31.98
CA LEU A 19 9.80 8.93 -31.67
C LEU A 19 10.02 9.70 -32.96
N THR A 20 9.28 10.82 -33.14
CA THR A 20 9.37 11.65 -34.34
C THR A 20 10.73 12.36 -34.44
N GLU A 21 11.14 12.74 -35.64
CA GLU A 21 12.39 13.49 -35.84
C GLU A 21 12.38 14.83 -35.09
N GLN A 22 11.22 15.50 -35.05
CA GLN A 22 11.06 16.76 -34.36
C GLN A 22 11.28 16.60 -32.85
N ASP A 23 10.61 15.64 -32.21
CA ASP A 23 10.73 15.42 -30.77
C ASP A 23 12.09 14.87 -30.40
N ALA A 24 12.65 13.99 -31.21
CA ALA A 24 13.99 13.46 -31.04
C ALA A 24 15.06 14.58 -31.02
N SER A 25 14.94 15.53 -31.97
CA SER A 25 15.83 16.69 -32.00
C SER A 25 15.69 17.59 -30.77
N ALA A 26 14.44 17.82 -30.32
CA ALA A 26 14.16 18.63 -29.13
C ALA A 26 14.68 18.00 -27.83
N LEU A 27 14.67 16.66 -27.75
CA LEU A 27 15.09 15.90 -26.59
C LEU A 27 16.57 15.48 -26.63
N GLY A 28 17.26 15.68 -27.75
CA GLY A 28 18.63 15.20 -27.94
C GLY A 28 18.75 13.68 -28.02
N LEU A 29 17.69 13.02 -28.49
CA LEU A 29 17.58 11.57 -28.60
C LEU A 29 17.65 11.09 -30.06
N PRO A 30 18.01 9.83 -30.35
CA PRO A 30 17.88 9.27 -31.70
C PRO A 30 16.43 9.22 -32.16
N PRO A 31 16.11 9.58 -33.41
CA PRO A 31 14.78 9.40 -33.97
C PRO A 31 14.44 7.92 -34.12
N GLY A 32 13.15 7.59 -34.02
CA GLY A 32 12.67 6.21 -34.23
C GLY A 32 12.75 5.29 -33.03
N ILE A 33 13.29 5.73 -31.88
CA ILE A 33 13.23 4.92 -30.66
C ILE A 33 11.76 4.71 -30.26
N PRO A 34 11.40 3.53 -29.69
CA PRO A 34 10.02 3.25 -29.34
C PRO A 34 9.58 4.13 -28.14
N VAL A 35 8.46 4.81 -28.32
CA VAL A 35 7.73 5.50 -27.26
C VAL A 35 6.59 4.60 -26.81
N VAL A 36 6.67 4.13 -25.58
CA VAL A 36 5.73 3.17 -25.00
C VAL A 36 4.54 3.92 -24.40
N PRO A 37 3.29 3.52 -24.67
CA PRO A 37 2.11 4.11 -24.04
C PRO A 37 2.19 4.10 -22.51
N ALA A 38 1.65 5.15 -21.88
CA ALA A 38 1.59 5.26 -20.43
C ALA A 38 0.79 4.11 -19.79
N HIS A 39 1.20 3.72 -18.60
CA HIS A 39 0.50 2.73 -17.79
C HIS A 39 0.24 3.28 -16.38
N ALA A 40 -0.74 2.69 -15.67
CA ALA A 40 -1.05 3.12 -14.31
C ALA A 40 0.16 2.96 -13.37
N ASP A 41 0.45 3.98 -12.56
CA ASP A 41 1.59 4.02 -11.64
C ASP A 41 1.61 2.84 -10.66
N GLY A 42 0.44 2.43 -10.15
CA GLY A 42 0.30 1.26 -9.29
C GLY A 42 0.65 -0.05 -9.99
N GLY A 43 0.37 -0.17 -11.30
CA GLY A 43 0.79 -1.31 -12.12
C GLY A 43 2.29 -1.31 -12.37
N LEU A 44 2.85 -0.14 -12.65
CA LEU A 44 4.29 0.04 -12.79
C LEU A 44 5.02 -0.26 -11.48
N ASN A 45 4.46 0.18 -10.34
CA ASN A 45 5.01 -0.15 -9.02
C ASN A 45 5.09 -1.67 -8.81
N GLN A 46 4.02 -2.41 -9.16
CA GLN A 46 3.99 -3.87 -9.04
C GLN A 46 5.11 -4.54 -9.86
N ILE A 47 5.36 -4.05 -11.09
CA ILE A 47 6.42 -4.55 -11.95
C ILE A 47 7.80 -4.18 -11.40
N GLY A 48 8.03 -2.90 -11.10
CA GLY A 48 9.33 -2.41 -10.68
C GLY A 48 9.75 -2.89 -9.29
N SER A 49 8.81 -3.34 -8.49
CA SER A 49 9.04 -4.03 -7.22
C SER A 49 9.33 -5.53 -7.39
N GLY A 50 9.35 -6.06 -8.61
CA GLY A 50 9.52 -7.49 -8.84
C GLY A 50 8.31 -8.34 -8.45
N CYS A 51 7.15 -7.72 -8.20
CA CYS A 51 5.92 -8.36 -7.72
C CYS A 51 4.90 -8.62 -8.84
N ALA A 52 5.32 -8.64 -10.11
CA ALA A 52 4.44 -8.87 -11.24
C ALA A 52 3.84 -10.29 -11.30
N MET A 53 4.41 -11.25 -10.56
CA MET A 53 3.91 -12.63 -10.50
C MET A 53 2.78 -12.79 -9.48
N PRO A 54 1.83 -13.72 -9.71
CA PRO A 54 0.82 -14.10 -8.73
C PRO A 54 1.45 -14.57 -7.40
N GLY A 55 0.84 -14.15 -6.30
CA GLY A 55 1.32 -14.47 -4.95
C GLY A 55 2.38 -13.52 -4.40
N HIS A 56 2.79 -12.50 -5.16
CA HIS A 56 3.67 -11.44 -4.66
C HIS A 56 2.85 -10.16 -4.44
N MET A 57 2.81 -9.70 -3.20
CA MET A 57 2.05 -8.51 -2.79
C MET A 57 2.98 -7.32 -2.65
N THR A 58 2.61 -6.18 -3.23
CA THR A 58 3.16 -4.88 -2.81
C THR A 58 2.27 -4.26 -1.76
N LEU A 59 2.86 -3.72 -0.71
CA LEU A 59 2.19 -2.99 0.35
C LEU A 59 2.93 -1.67 0.56
N SER A 60 2.33 -0.57 0.12
CA SER A 60 2.92 0.76 0.22
C SER A 60 2.21 1.58 1.30
N VAL A 61 2.97 2.11 2.27
CA VAL A 61 2.46 3.00 3.32
C VAL A 61 3.21 4.33 3.25
N GLY A 62 2.58 5.28 2.59
CA GLY A 62 3.01 6.68 2.48
C GLY A 62 2.00 7.62 3.11
N THR A 63 1.62 8.69 2.43
CA THR A 63 0.53 9.61 2.82
C THR A 63 -0.79 8.85 3.00
N SER A 64 -1.12 7.98 2.06
CA SER A 64 -2.15 6.94 2.14
C SER A 64 -1.50 5.57 2.06
N ALA A 65 -2.25 4.48 2.15
CA ALA A 65 -1.68 3.16 1.95
C ALA A 65 -2.46 2.35 0.91
N ALA A 66 -1.76 1.42 0.27
CA ALA A 66 -2.37 0.50 -0.69
C ALA A 66 -1.63 -0.84 -0.70
N MET A 67 -2.39 -1.91 -0.93
CA MET A 67 -1.89 -3.25 -1.16
C MET A 67 -2.38 -3.77 -2.50
N ARG A 68 -1.54 -4.52 -3.19
CA ARG A 68 -1.80 -5.02 -4.54
C ARG A 68 -1.30 -6.42 -4.72
N LEU A 69 -2.08 -7.23 -5.41
CA LEU A 69 -1.73 -8.59 -5.85
C LEU A 69 -2.01 -8.73 -7.34
N THR A 70 -1.12 -9.38 -8.05
CA THR A 70 -1.34 -9.74 -9.45
C THR A 70 -2.32 -10.91 -9.54
N ALA A 71 -3.31 -10.78 -10.44
CA ALA A 71 -4.33 -11.79 -10.73
C ALA A 71 -4.38 -12.09 -12.24
N GLN A 72 -4.67 -13.33 -12.60
CA GLN A 72 -4.79 -13.73 -14.01
C GLN A 72 -6.18 -13.47 -14.60
N GLN A 73 -7.17 -13.33 -13.74
CA GLN A 73 -8.56 -13.02 -14.06
C GLN A 73 -9.02 -11.82 -13.25
N PRO A 74 -10.00 -11.03 -13.74
CA PRO A 74 -10.56 -9.95 -12.93
C PRO A 74 -11.24 -10.54 -11.70
N VAL A 75 -10.92 -10.01 -10.53
CA VAL A 75 -11.47 -10.43 -9.24
C VAL A 75 -11.90 -9.23 -8.42
N LEU A 76 -13.05 -9.34 -7.77
CA LEU A 76 -13.59 -8.36 -6.83
C LEU A 76 -14.13 -9.10 -5.62
N ALA A 77 -13.90 -8.57 -4.43
CA ALA A 77 -14.48 -9.11 -3.21
C ALA A 77 -16.02 -9.03 -3.27
N PRO A 78 -16.74 -10.02 -2.68
CA PRO A 78 -18.20 -10.14 -2.81
C PRO A 78 -18.99 -8.90 -2.38
N HIS A 79 -18.47 -8.14 -1.41
CA HIS A 79 -19.09 -6.92 -0.89
C HIS A 79 -18.38 -5.63 -1.40
N HIS A 80 -17.59 -5.76 -2.47
CA HIS A 80 -16.87 -4.64 -3.10
C HIS A 80 -15.82 -3.97 -2.20
N GLU A 81 -15.27 -4.69 -1.23
CA GLU A 81 -14.23 -4.17 -0.32
C GLU A 81 -12.92 -3.84 -1.02
N THR A 82 -12.74 -4.37 -2.23
CA THR A 82 -11.53 -4.26 -3.03
C THR A 82 -11.81 -3.65 -4.41
N TRP A 83 -10.75 -3.32 -5.13
CA TRP A 83 -10.81 -2.92 -6.53
C TRP A 83 -9.96 -3.85 -7.39
N CYS A 84 -10.24 -3.82 -8.71
CA CYS A 84 -9.46 -4.54 -9.71
C CYS A 84 -9.33 -3.69 -10.96
N TYR A 85 -8.15 -3.65 -11.57
CA TYR A 85 -7.89 -2.97 -12.83
C TYR A 85 -6.94 -3.78 -13.72
N CYS A 86 -6.83 -3.40 -15.01
CA CYS A 86 -5.94 -4.06 -15.95
C CYS A 86 -4.48 -3.78 -15.57
N GLY A 87 -3.68 -4.82 -15.45
CA GLY A 87 -2.24 -4.76 -15.38
C GLY A 87 -1.62 -4.68 -16.78
N ALA A 88 -0.30 -4.60 -16.87
CA ALA A 88 0.41 -4.74 -18.15
C ALA A 88 0.17 -6.14 -18.73
N GLU A 89 0.17 -7.15 -17.87
CA GLU A 89 -0.27 -8.51 -18.17
C GLU A 89 -1.23 -8.97 -17.06
N GLY A 90 -2.43 -9.43 -17.46
CA GLY A 90 -3.47 -9.81 -16.52
C GLY A 90 -4.10 -8.63 -15.77
N PHE A 91 -4.36 -8.81 -14.49
CA PHE A 91 -5.09 -7.87 -13.65
C PHE A 91 -4.35 -7.62 -12.35
N ILE A 92 -4.65 -6.49 -11.72
CA ILE A 92 -4.16 -6.14 -10.39
C ILE A 92 -5.38 -5.93 -9.50
N ALA A 93 -5.54 -6.81 -8.52
CA ALA A 93 -6.50 -6.64 -7.45
C ALA A 93 -5.84 -5.95 -6.26
N GLY A 94 -6.57 -5.11 -5.57
CA GLY A 94 -6.01 -4.40 -4.45
C GLY A 94 -7.03 -3.69 -3.59
N ALA A 95 -6.53 -3.06 -2.56
CA ALA A 95 -7.27 -2.18 -1.68
C ALA A 95 -6.40 -0.99 -1.29
N ALA A 96 -7.05 0.13 -0.99
CA ALA A 96 -6.36 1.34 -0.57
C ALA A 96 -7.10 2.01 0.56
N VAL A 97 -6.37 2.53 1.54
CA VAL A 97 -6.90 3.28 2.67
C VAL A 97 -6.48 4.75 2.57
N ALA A 98 -7.39 5.66 2.90
CA ALA A 98 -7.16 7.10 2.80
C ALA A 98 -6.24 7.61 3.93
N GLY A 99 -6.40 7.05 5.13
CA GLY A 99 -5.66 7.43 6.32
C GLY A 99 -4.42 6.56 6.53
N ALA A 100 -3.22 7.13 6.41
CA ALA A 100 -1.96 6.49 6.77
C ALA A 100 -0.98 7.55 7.32
N GLY A 101 0.11 7.87 6.66
CA GLY A 101 1.08 8.88 7.08
C GLY A 101 0.48 10.28 7.23
N ASN A 102 -0.56 10.61 6.47
CA ASN A 102 -1.31 11.85 6.66
C ASN A 102 -1.98 11.94 8.04
N CYS A 103 -2.50 10.84 8.58
CA CYS A 103 -3.02 10.80 9.95
C CYS A 103 -1.90 11.01 10.98
N VAL A 104 -0.73 10.43 10.74
CA VAL A 104 0.46 10.58 11.59
C VAL A 104 0.92 12.03 11.62
N ASN A 105 1.01 12.68 10.45
CA ASN A 105 1.39 14.08 10.34
C ASN A 105 0.36 14.99 11.00
N TRP A 106 -0.93 14.76 10.73
CA TRP A 106 -2.01 15.51 11.38
C TRP A 106 -1.93 15.42 12.91
N PHE A 107 -1.71 14.23 13.46
CA PHE A 107 -1.61 14.05 14.90
C PHE A 107 -0.46 14.87 15.50
N ARG A 108 0.73 14.82 14.86
CA ARG A 108 1.89 15.57 15.34
C ARG A 108 1.71 17.09 15.19
N GLU A 109 1.26 17.55 14.04
CA GLU A 109 1.22 18.98 13.72
C GLU A 109 0.00 19.67 14.33
N GLU A 110 -1.21 19.10 14.14
CA GLU A 110 -2.44 19.75 14.54
C GLU A 110 -2.84 19.44 16.01
N MET A 111 -2.65 18.20 16.45
CA MET A 111 -3.04 17.81 17.81
C MET A 111 -1.96 18.14 18.84
N LEU A 112 -0.68 18.03 18.48
CA LEU A 112 0.45 18.26 19.38
C LEU A 112 1.23 19.54 19.06
N SER A 113 0.79 20.35 18.08
CA SER A 113 1.42 21.60 17.64
C SER A 113 2.93 21.44 17.30
N GLY A 114 3.35 20.27 16.83
CA GLY A 114 4.73 19.95 16.47
C GLY A 114 5.72 19.90 17.64
N HIS A 115 5.26 19.97 18.90
CA HIS A 115 6.15 20.04 20.08
C HIS A 115 6.90 18.75 20.40
N LEU A 116 6.40 17.59 19.89
CA LEU A 116 7.03 16.28 20.09
C LEU A 116 7.55 15.75 18.77
N SER A 117 8.75 15.20 18.80
CA SER A 117 9.29 14.44 17.67
C SER A 117 8.59 13.06 17.56
N PHE A 118 8.74 12.38 16.43
CA PHE A 118 8.26 11.01 16.32
C PHE A 118 8.96 10.07 17.31
N GLU A 119 10.23 10.32 17.62
CA GLU A 119 11.00 9.55 18.59
C GLU A 119 10.44 9.73 20.03
N ASP A 120 10.03 10.95 20.39
CA ASP A 120 9.37 11.23 21.69
C ASP A 120 8.03 10.51 21.81
N LEU A 121 7.34 10.28 20.69
CA LEU A 121 6.04 9.61 20.63
C LEU A 121 6.16 8.07 20.60
N GLU A 122 7.35 7.54 20.28
CA GLU A 122 7.54 6.10 20.28
C GLU A 122 7.36 5.49 21.66
N TRP A 123 6.73 4.32 21.68
CA TRP A 123 6.64 3.52 22.89
C TRP A 123 8.04 3.00 23.25
N PRO A 124 8.50 3.15 24.50
CA PRO A 124 9.90 2.87 24.86
C PRO A 124 10.28 1.37 24.82
N GLU A 125 9.30 0.48 24.90
CA GLU A 125 9.50 -0.97 24.90
C GLU A 125 9.30 -1.54 23.49
N ASP A 126 10.00 -2.62 23.16
CA ASP A 126 9.83 -3.33 21.89
C ASP A 126 8.59 -4.24 21.86
N ALA A 127 8.01 -4.51 23.02
CA ALA A 127 6.79 -5.27 23.17
C ALA A 127 5.55 -4.36 23.30
N PRO A 128 4.35 -4.84 22.92
CA PRO A 128 3.12 -4.12 23.16
C PRO A 128 2.90 -3.79 24.65
N PRO A 129 2.24 -2.67 24.99
CA PRO A 129 1.98 -2.31 26.38
C PRO A 129 1.07 -3.34 27.07
N ARG A 130 1.22 -3.50 28.37
CA ARG A 130 0.36 -4.40 29.17
C ARG A 130 -1.10 -3.96 29.21
N GLU A 131 -1.32 -2.64 29.25
CA GLU A 131 -2.66 -2.04 29.17
C GLU A 131 -3.00 -1.72 27.72
N ALA A 132 -4.22 -2.01 27.31
CA ALA A 132 -4.68 -1.72 25.97
C ALA A 132 -4.78 -0.22 25.74
N PRO A 133 -4.21 0.33 24.65
CA PRO A 133 -4.37 1.73 24.30
C PRO A 133 -5.81 2.03 23.85
N PRO A 134 -6.19 3.30 23.67
CA PRO A 134 -7.44 3.66 23.00
C PRO A 134 -7.56 3.02 21.61
N VAL A 135 -8.76 3.00 21.07
CA VAL A 135 -8.97 2.62 19.67
C VAL A 135 -9.03 3.88 18.81
N PHE A 136 -8.33 3.87 17.69
CA PHE A 136 -8.40 4.93 16.70
C PHE A 136 -9.06 4.44 15.40
N LEU A 137 -10.07 5.15 14.92
CA LEU A 137 -10.70 4.96 13.62
C LEU A 137 -10.08 5.95 12.62
N PRO A 138 -9.32 5.50 11.59
CA PRO A 138 -8.40 6.35 10.82
C PRO A 138 -9.06 7.12 9.66
N PHE A 139 -10.29 7.61 9.83
CA PHE A 139 -11.11 8.16 8.75
C PHE A 139 -11.06 9.69 8.67
N LEU A 140 -9.90 10.31 8.96
CA LEU A 140 -9.71 11.77 8.84
C LEU A 140 -10.01 12.31 7.44
N TYR A 141 -9.84 11.47 6.44
CA TYR A 141 -10.02 11.79 5.02
C TYR A 141 -11.08 10.89 4.37
N GLY A 142 -12.08 10.49 5.16
CA GLY A 142 -13.06 9.49 4.73
C GLY A 142 -12.49 8.07 4.68
N GLU A 143 -13.32 7.14 4.29
CA GLU A 143 -12.94 5.73 4.11
C GLU A 143 -13.00 5.34 2.64
N ARG A 144 -11.87 4.82 2.13
CA ARG A 144 -11.83 4.13 0.84
C ARG A 144 -12.21 2.66 1.05
N CYS A 145 -11.29 1.74 0.92
CA CYS A 145 -11.53 0.33 1.25
C CYS A 145 -11.53 0.13 2.78
N PRO A 146 -12.34 -0.80 3.31
CA PRO A 146 -13.30 -1.63 2.59
C PRO A 146 -14.69 -1.00 2.41
N GLY A 147 -15.04 0.06 3.16
CA GLY A 147 -16.41 0.55 3.30
C GLY A 147 -16.85 1.57 2.24
N TRP A 148 -15.93 2.22 1.54
CA TRP A 148 -16.20 3.26 0.53
C TRP A 148 -17.12 4.38 1.03
N ARG A 149 -16.83 4.90 2.23
CA ARG A 149 -17.62 5.91 2.93
C ARG A 149 -16.82 7.21 3.06
N ASP A 150 -16.97 8.12 2.10
CA ASP A 150 -16.29 9.43 2.12
C ASP A 150 -16.75 10.32 3.30
N ASP A 151 -17.94 10.05 3.82
CA ASP A 151 -18.55 10.76 4.95
C ASP A 151 -18.14 10.23 6.33
N ARG A 152 -17.39 9.13 6.39
CA ARG A 152 -16.95 8.54 7.65
C ARG A 152 -15.89 9.42 8.32
N LEU A 153 -16.03 9.61 9.61
CA LEU A 153 -15.15 10.47 10.39
C LEU A 153 -14.20 9.67 11.28
N ALA A 154 -13.01 10.22 11.49
CA ALA A 154 -12.04 9.67 12.44
C ALA A 154 -12.44 9.95 13.90
N GLY A 155 -11.92 9.11 14.79
CA GLY A 155 -12.11 9.34 16.22
C GLY A 155 -11.22 8.45 17.07
N PHE A 156 -10.84 8.96 18.23
CA PHE A 156 -10.31 8.17 19.32
C PHE A 156 -11.45 7.79 20.25
N VAL A 157 -11.59 6.50 20.55
CA VAL A 157 -12.58 5.97 21.49
C VAL A 157 -11.90 5.23 22.64
N GLU A 158 -12.61 5.05 23.76
CA GLU A 158 -12.05 4.47 24.98
C GLU A 158 -10.88 5.27 25.58
N VAL A 159 -10.83 6.58 25.31
CA VAL A 159 -9.84 7.47 25.93
C VAL A 159 -10.19 7.73 27.41
N SER A 160 -9.20 7.66 28.27
CA SER A 160 -9.31 7.97 29.70
C SER A 160 -8.23 8.97 30.11
N GLY A 161 -8.34 9.54 31.29
CA GLY A 161 -7.35 10.48 31.83
C GLY A 161 -5.96 9.89 32.09
N ARG A 162 -5.76 8.60 31.89
CA ARG A 162 -4.46 7.91 32.00
C ARG A 162 -3.66 7.94 30.70
N HIS A 163 -4.34 8.14 29.57
CA HIS A 163 -3.73 8.07 28.24
C HIS A 163 -3.05 9.38 27.89
N GLY A 164 -1.78 9.31 27.58
CA GLY A 164 -0.96 10.42 27.10
C GLY A 164 -0.71 10.37 25.57
N PRO A 165 0.10 11.32 25.07
CA PRO A 165 0.41 11.39 23.64
C PRO A 165 0.96 10.09 23.03
N ARG A 166 1.75 9.33 23.78
CA ARG A 166 2.32 8.04 23.32
C ARG A 166 1.26 6.96 23.13
N ASP A 167 0.29 6.89 24.04
CA ASP A 167 -0.82 5.93 23.94
C ASP A 167 -1.72 6.25 22.75
N LEU A 168 -2.01 7.53 22.52
CA LEU A 168 -2.78 8.00 21.37
C LEU A 168 -2.02 7.77 20.05
N TYR A 169 -0.71 7.97 20.03
CA TYR A 169 0.12 7.71 18.86
C TYR A 169 0.19 6.21 18.53
N LEU A 170 0.31 5.36 19.55
CA LEU A 170 0.25 3.91 19.37
C LEU A 170 -1.12 3.49 18.81
N ALA A 171 -2.21 3.98 19.41
CA ALA A 171 -3.58 3.73 18.95
C ALA A 171 -3.78 4.16 17.49
N LEU A 172 -3.24 5.32 17.10
CA LEU A 172 -3.31 5.85 15.74
C LEU A 172 -2.62 4.91 14.74
N ARG A 173 -1.39 4.48 15.03
CA ARG A 173 -0.67 3.53 14.15
C ARG A 173 -1.38 2.20 14.05
N MET A 174 -1.89 1.67 15.17
CA MET A 174 -2.68 0.44 15.18
C MET A 174 -3.94 0.58 14.34
N GLY A 175 -4.71 1.67 14.52
CA GLY A 175 -5.94 1.90 13.77
C GLY A 175 -5.72 1.94 12.26
N ILE A 176 -4.63 2.57 11.80
CA ILE A 176 -4.23 2.58 10.39
C ILE A 176 -3.98 1.15 9.89
N LEU A 177 -3.17 0.38 10.62
CA LEU A 177 -2.83 -0.99 10.22
C LEU A 177 -4.03 -1.96 10.34
N PHE A 178 -4.96 -1.72 11.26
CA PHE A 178 -6.19 -2.48 11.37
C PHE A 178 -7.13 -2.23 10.20
N ASN A 179 -7.24 -0.99 9.71
CA ASN A 179 -7.97 -0.72 8.48
C ASN A 179 -7.31 -1.41 7.27
N MET A 180 -5.98 -1.49 7.24
CA MET A 180 -5.28 -2.29 6.22
C MET A 180 -5.56 -3.79 6.38
N LEU A 181 -5.59 -4.32 7.61
CA LEU A 181 -5.93 -5.73 7.86
C LEU A 181 -7.35 -6.08 7.41
N GLN A 182 -8.32 -5.15 7.58
CA GLN A 182 -9.67 -5.31 7.01
C GLN A 182 -9.67 -5.48 5.48
N CYS A 183 -8.72 -4.84 4.80
CA CYS A 183 -8.56 -4.96 3.35
C CYS A 183 -7.77 -6.22 2.95
N TYR A 184 -6.82 -6.64 3.79
CA TYR A 184 -5.97 -7.80 3.55
C TYR A 184 -6.78 -9.10 3.51
N GLY A 185 -7.74 -9.28 4.44
CA GLY A 185 -8.59 -10.45 4.51
C GLY A 185 -9.28 -10.75 3.17
N PRO A 186 -10.14 -9.88 2.64
CA PRO A 186 -10.82 -10.08 1.36
C PRO A 186 -9.89 -10.36 0.18
N LEU A 187 -8.71 -9.72 0.12
CA LEU A 187 -7.73 -9.99 -0.93
C LEU A 187 -7.16 -11.40 -0.84
N THR A 188 -6.83 -11.85 0.37
CA THR A 188 -6.27 -13.20 0.59
C THR A 188 -7.31 -14.29 0.48
N ASP A 189 -8.57 -14.01 0.79
CA ASP A 189 -9.69 -14.94 0.57
C ASP A 189 -9.91 -15.23 -0.91
N MET A 190 -9.70 -14.23 -1.78
CA MET A 190 -9.87 -14.37 -3.23
C MET A 190 -8.63 -14.98 -3.93
N LEU A 191 -7.43 -14.58 -3.52
CA LEU A 191 -6.19 -14.86 -4.27
C LEU A 191 -5.22 -15.79 -3.53
N GLY A 192 -5.58 -16.21 -2.33
CA GLY A 192 -4.72 -16.99 -1.42
C GLY A 192 -3.73 -16.12 -0.66
N GLN A 193 -3.09 -16.72 0.34
CA GLN A 193 -2.05 -16.02 1.11
C GLN A 193 -0.88 -15.66 0.19
N PRO A 194 -0.35 -14.44 0.27
CA PRO A 194 0.82 -14.07 -0.50
C PRO A 194 2.01 -14.92 -0.07
N LYS A 195 2.87 -15.24 -1.03
CA LYS A 195 4.16 -15.90 -0.77
C LYS A 195 5.18 -14.90 -0.23
N GLU A 196 5.03 -13.66 -0.62
CA GLU A 196 5.88 -12.54 -0.26
C GLU A 196 5.06 -11.26 -0.19
N ILE A 197 5.36 -10.43 0.82
CA ILE A 197 4.82 -9.07 0.96
C ILE A 197 5.99 -8.10 0.95
N LEU A 198 6.11 -7.30 -0.11
CA LEU A 198 7.11 -6.25 -0.20
C LEU A 198 6.54 -4.94 0.30
N VAL A 199 7.12 -4.40 1.36
CA VAL A 199 6.69 -3.17 2.02
C VAL A 199 7.53 -1.99 1.55
N SER A 200 6.87 -0.89 1.17
CA SER A 200 7.50 0.34 0.70
C SER A 200 6.84 1.59 1.30
N GLY A 201 7.45 2.75 1.06
CA GLY A 201 6.94 4.04 1.48
C GLY A 201 7.48 4.52 2.81
N GLY A 202 6.87 5.57 3.37
CA GLY A 202 7.34 6.27 4.56
C GLY A 202 7.44 5.42 5.82
N ILE A 203 6.71 4.31 5.90
CA ILE A 203 6.78 3.36 7.02
C ILE A 203 8.19 2.80 7.24
N LEU A 204 9.00 2.72 6.17
CA LEU A 204 10.38 2.20 6.24
C LEU A 204 11.28 3.03 7.15
N ASN A 205 10.92 4.30 7.42
CA ASN A 205 11.64 5.17 8.34
C ASN A 205 11.29 4.88 9.82
N ALA A 206 10.36 3.94 10.08
CA ALA A 206 9.89 3.60 11.43
C ALA A 206 9.94 2.07 11.64
N PRO A 207 11.11 1.50 12.01
CA PRO A 207 11.29 0.05 12.14
C PRO A 207 10.27 -0.64 13.05
N ARG A 208 9.87 0.03 14.15
CA ARG A 208 8.82 -0.49 15.04
C ARG A 208 7.45 -0.57 14.38
N TRP A 209 7.16 0.34 13.45
CA TRP A 209 5.92 0.27 12.69
C TRP A 209 5.96 -0.84 11.64
N CYS A 210 7.14 -1.13 11.06
CA CYS A 210 7.32 -2.31 10.20
C CYS A 210 7.13 -3.61 10.98
N GLN A 211 7.66 -3.71 12.22
CA GLN A 211 7.42 -4.86 13.08
C GLN A 211 5.93 -5.02 13.43
N MET A 212 5.27 -3.93 13.82
CA MET A 212 3.83 -3.92 14.09
C MET A 212 3.02 -4.41 12.88
N LEU A 213 3.40 -4.02 11.66
CA LEU A 213 2.76 -4.47 10.43
C LEU A 213 2.90 -6.00 10.27
N ALA A 214 4.10 -6.55 10.43
CA ALA A 214 4.34 -8.00 10.36
C ALA A 214 3.51 -8.76 11.40
N ASP A 215 3.48 -8.26 12.64
CA ASP A 215 2.73 -8.85 13.74
C ASP A 215 1.21 -8.82 13.49
N ILE A 216 0.68 -7.68 13.01
CA ILE A 216 -0.76 -7.50 12.72
C ILE A 216 -1.21 -8.37 11.54
N LEU A 217 -0.41 -8.44 10.48
CA LEU A 217 -0.70 -9.32 9.34
C LEU A 217 -0.46 -10.81 9.68
N ASN A 218 0.26 -11.10 10.75
CA ASN A 218 0.77 -12.43 11.07
C ASN A 218 1.47 -13.08 9.87
N HIS A 219 2.30 -12.28 9.19
CA HIS A 219 2.99 -12.69 7.97
C HIS A 219 4.37 -12.03 7.91
N PRO A 220 5.42 -12.76 7.49
CA PRO A 220 6.70 -12.13 7.19
C PRO A 220 6.54 -11.02 6.14
N VAL A 221 7.21 -9.90 6.35
CA VAL A 221 7.25 -8.82 5.37
C VAL A 221 8.69 -8.49 5.01
N ARG A 222 8.95 -8.21 3.74
CA ARG A 222 10.23 -7.77 3.24
C ARG A 222 10.22 -6.26 3.04
N LEU A 223 11.21 -5.56 3.55
CA LEU A 223 11.35 -4.12 3.41
C LEU A 223 12.03 -3.78 2.09
N ALA A 224 11.36 -2.98 1.24
CA ALA A 224 11.89 -2.55 -0.04
C ALA A 224 13.13 -1.64 0.14
N ARG A 225 14.10 -1.77 -0.75
CA ARG A 225 15.26 -0.88 -0.87
C ARG A 225 15.10 0.12 -2.01
N THR A 226 14.29 -0.23 -3.00
CA THR A 226 14.03 0.59 -4.19
C THR A 226 13.07 1.73 -3.86
N HIS A 227 13.50 2.97 -4.11
CA HIS A 227 12.70 4.16 -3.83
C HIS A 227 11.70 4.50 -4.95
N ASP A 228 12.04 4.21 -6.21
CA ASP A 228 11.31 4.63 -7.41
C ASP A 228 10.79 3.43 -8.22
N ALA A 229 10.09 2.49 -7.54
CA ALA A 229 9.59 1.26 -8.16
C ALA A 229 8.69 1.52 -9.39
N SER A 230 7.88 2.58 -9.40
CA SER A 230 7.05 2.92 -10.56
C SER A 230 7.89 3.33 -11.78
N LEU A 231 8.98 4.08 -11.56
CA LEU A 231 9.92 4.44 -12.63
C LEU A 231 10.67 3.22 -13.15
N MET A 232 11.10 2.34 -12.25
CA MET A 232 11.72 1.06 -12.62
C MET A 232 10.76 0.19 -13.45
N GLY A 233 9.49 0.11 -13.04
CA GLY A 233 8.46 -0.61 -13.79
C GLY A 233 8.24 -0.04 -15.19
N ALA A 234 8.26 1.27 -15.34
CA ALA A 234 8.20 1.93 -16.66
C ALA A 234 9.41 1.55 -17.53
N ALA A 235 10.61 1.53 -16.95
CA ALA A 235 11.81 1.11 -17.65
C ALA A 235 11.74 -0.37 -18.08
N VAL A 236 11.26 -1.27 -17.22
CA VAL A 236 11.07 -2.69 -17.56
C VAL A 236 10.10 -2.86 -18.72
N LEU A 237 8.95 -2.14 -18.72
CA LEU A 237 8.00 -2.18 -19.83
C LEU A 237 8.60 -1.64 -21.14
N ALA A 238 9.36 -0.55 -21.07
CA ALA A 238 10.04 0.00 -22.23
C ALA A 238 11.09 -0.97 -22.81
N LEU A 239 11.88 -1.60 -21.96
CA LEU A 239 12.86 -2.62 -22.37
C LEU A 239 12.19 -3.86 -22.95
N HIS A 240 11.04 -4.27 -22.40
CA HIS A 240 10.26 -5.38 -22.95
C HIS A 240 9.68 -5.04 -24.34
N ALA A 241 9.10 -3.84 -24.50
CA ALA A 241 8.59 -3.35 -25.78
C ALA A 241 9.70 -3.22 -26.84
N ALA A 242 10.91 -2.87 -26.43
CA ALA A 242 12.09 -2.80 -27.30
C ALA A 242 12.73 -4.18 -27.59
N GLY A 243 12.20 -5.28 -27.01
CA GLY A 243 12.74 -6.62 -27.16
C GLY A 243 14.03 -6.92 -26.36
N ALA A 244 14.43 -6.00 -25.47
CA ALA A 244 15.61 -6.16 -24.62
C ALA A 244 15.35 -6.95 -23.33
N CYS A 245 14.06 -7.12 -22.93
CA CYS A 245 13.61 -7.93 -21.82
C CYS A 245 12.55 -8.91 -22.33
N ALA A 246 12.78 -10.20 -22.17
CA ALA A 246 11.89 -11.24 -22.69
C ALA A 246 10.61 -11.42 -21.87
N ASP A 247 10.68 -11.18 -20.56
CA ASP A 247 9.58 -11.43 -19.62
C ASP A 247 9.59 -10.40 -18.48
N ILE A 248 8.56 -9.57 -18.40
CA ILE A 248 8.41 -8.58 -17.33
C ILE A 248 8.24 -9.22 -15.95
N SER A 249 7.71 -10.45 -15.88
CA SER A 249 7.53 -11.19 -14.65
C SER A 249 8.83 -11.79 -14.09
N ALA A 250 9.86 -11.88 -14.92
CA ALA A 250 11.19 -12.34 -14.52
C ALA A 250 12.01 -11.26 -13.80
N PHE A 251 11.61 -9.99 -13.90
CA PHE A 251 12.26 -8.91 -13.16
C PHE A 251 12.01 -9.08 -11.65
N ARG A 252 13.07 -9.04 -10.86
CA ARG A 252 13.01 -9.20 -9.40
C ARG A 252 13.29 -7.92 -8.62
N GLY A 253 13.64 -6.84 -9.29
CA GLY A 253 14.07 -5.60 -8.64
C GLY A 253 15.43 -5.75 -7.93
N GLU A 254 15.80 -4.72 -7.19
CA GLU A 254 16.98 -4.71 -6.34
C GLU A 254 16.68 -5.25 -4.93
N ASP A 255 15.45 -5.70 -4.69
CA ASP A 255 14.92 -6.03 -3.36
C ASP A 255 15.11 -7.53 -3.00
N GLU A 256 15.82 -8.33 -3.83
CA GLU A 256 16.17 -9.72 -3.50
C GLU A 256 16.95 -9.85 -2.18
N GLU A 257 17.74 -8.83 -1.82
CA GLU A 257 18.49 -8.75 -0.56
C GLU A 257 17.80 -7.90 0.52
N GLY A 258 16.48 -7.72 0.44
CA GLY A 258 15.69 -6.94 1.40
C GLY A 258 15.80 -7.47 2.84
N ILE A 259 15.45 -6.63 3.80
CA ILE A 259 15.38 -7.00 5.21
C ILE A 259 14.03 -7.66 5.47
N ASP A 260 14.04 -8.92 5.90
CA ASP A 260 12.83 -9.62 6.32
C ASP A 260 12.50 -9.29 7.79
N VAL A 261 11.26 -8.90 8.03
CA VAL A 261 10.71 -8.70 9.37
C VAL A 261 9.72 -9.82 9.65
N LEU A 262 10.01 -10.63 10.65
CA LEU A 262 9.20 -11.80 11.03
C LEU A 262 8.19 -11.41 12.11
N PRO A 263 6.95 -11.95 12.07
CA PRO A 263 5.98 -11.74 13.13
C PRO A 263 6.43 -12.42 14.43
N VAL A 264 6.18 -11.76 15.55
CA VAL A 264 6.42 -12.27 16.91
C VAL A 264 5.10 -12.85 17.44
N ALA A 265 5.05 -14.14 17.71
CA ALA A 265 3.82 -14.86 18.06
C ALA A 265 3.05 -14.25 19.25
N GLU A 266 3.75 -13.77 20.28
CA GLU A 266 3.14 -13.12 21.44
C GLU A 266 2.46 -11.81 21.06
N ASN A 267 3.12 -11.00 20.20
CA ASN A 267 2.57 -9.75 19.69
C ASN A 267 1.35 -9.99 18.80
N VAL A 268 1.39 -11.01 17.94
CA VAL A 268 0.27 -11.40 17.07
C VAL A 268 -1.00 -11.64 17.90
N LEU A 269 -0.89 -12.40 18.99
CA LEU A 269 -2.04 -12.66 19.86
C LEU A 269 -2.57 -11.39 20.51
N TRP A 270 -1.67 -10.51 20.94
CA TRP A 270 -2.06 -9.25 21.56
C TRP A 270 -2.77 -8.32 20.54
N TYR A 271 -2.18 -8.14 19.34
CA TYR A 271 -2.79 -7.30 18.29
C TYR A 271 -4.13 -7.86 17.81
N ARG A 272 -4.30 -9.19 17.77
CA ARG A 272 -5.57 -9.80 17.42
C ARG A 272 -6.70 -9.38 18.37
N ALA A 273 -6.43 -9.42 19.68
CA ALA A 273 -7.40 -8.95 20.66
C ALA A 273 -7.72 -7.45 20.52
N GLN A 274 -6.74 -6.61 20.11
CA GLN A 274 -6.98 -5.21 19.84
C GLN A 274 -7.77 -4.99 18.55
N TYR A 275 -7.55 -5.83 17.54
CA TYR A 275 -8.29 -5.79 16.29
C TYR A 275 -9.78 -6.10 16.50
N ASP A 276 -10.12 -7.07 17.36
CA ASP A 276 -11.51 -7.37 17.70
C ASP A 276 -12.21 -6.14 18.31
N ARG A 277 -11.52 -5.41 19.21
CA ARG A 277 -12.04 -4.14 19.76
C ARG A 277 -12.21 -3.06 18.68
N TYR A 278 -11.26 -2.97 17.76
CA TYR A 278 -11.36 -2.05 16.62
C TYR A 278 -12.57 -2.38 15.75
N LEU A 279 -12.82 -3.64 15.42
CA LEU A 279 -13.98 -4.06 14.63
C LEU A 279 -15.31 -3.74 15.31
N ASP A 280 -15.41 -3.92 16.62
CA ASP A 280 -16.59 -3.53 17.40
C ASP A 280 -16.90 -2.03 17.26
N TRP A 281 -15.89 -1.18 17.35
CA TRP A 281 -16.06 0.27 17.18
C TRP A 281 -16.28 0.66 15.72
N TYR A 282 -15.60 0.00 14.79
CA TYR A 282 -15.82 0.20 13.36
C TYR A 282 -17.29 -0.05 12.98
N ALA A 283 -17.90 -1.11 13.51
CA ALA A 283 -19.30 -1.44 13.26
C ALA A 283 -20.28 -0.43 13.87
N ARG A 284 -19.94 0.18 15.02
CA ARG A 284 -20.79 1.19 15.70
C ARG A 284 -20.68 2.58 15.09
N ALA A 285 -19.58 2.89 14.43
CA ALA A 285 -19.33 4.18 13.79
C ALA A 285 -19.94 4.28 12.37
N GLN A 286 -21.05 3.59 12.14
CA GLN A 286 -21.77 3.58 10.86
C GLN A 286 -22.70 4.78 10.74
#